data_f095ef72dd4afdaf1c24be95048f6e7e
#
_entry.id   f095ef72dd4afdaf1c24be95048f6e7e
#
_cell.length_a   1.000
_cell.length_b   1.000
_cell.length_c   1.000
_cell.angle_alpha   90.00
_cell.angle_beta   90.00
_cell.angle_gamma   90.00
#
_symmetry.space_group_name_H-M   'P 1'
#
loop_
_entity.id
_entity.type
_entity.pdbx_description
1 polymer ?
#
loop_
_entity_poly.entity_id
_entity_poly.type
_entity_poly.pdbx_seq_one_letter_code
_entity_poly.pdbx_strand_id
1 'polypeptide(L)'
;HTWPEQGHDLKKFYPTNALVTGPDIIFFWVARMIMTGYEFMDELPFNDVYFTSILRDETGQKLSKSLGNSPDPFDLFDEFGTDAVRFGIMLMAPQGLDVLFSKDRLEIGRNFMNKLWNACRFVQMNIPENWDEEVNLDEQGLNLPEKWMLSRLSKTIDD
;
A
#
# COMPACT_ATOMS: atom_id res chain seq x y z
N HIS A 1 22.95 18.90 15.94
CA HIS A 1 23.44 18.35 14.66
C HIS A 1 24.90 18.04 14.81
N THR A 2 25.28 16.78 14.71
CA THR A 2 26.65 16.30 14.91
C THR A 2 27.32 15.85 13.60
N TRP A 3 26.76 16.18 12.45
CA TRP A 3 27.41 15.96 11.17
C TRP A 3 28.62 16.90 11.00
N PRO A 4 29.78 16.41 10.58
CA PRO A 4 30.12 15.05 10.11
C PRO A 4 30.44 14.04 11.23
N GLU A 5 30.38 14.42 12.49
CA GLU A 5 30.65 13.52 13.60
C GLU A 5 29.56 12.43 13.69
N GLN A 6 29.94 11.23 14.10
CA GLN A 6 29.01 10.10 14.21
C GLN A 6 28.08 10.26 15.43
N GLY A 7 27.04 11.12 15.30
CA GLY A 7 25.99 11.28 16.31
C GLY A 7 25.09 10.05 16.45
N HIS A 8 24.31 10.04 17.50
CA HIS A 8 23.37 8.94 17.80
C HIS A 8 22.39 8.68 16.64
N ASP A 9 21.87 9.73 16.01
CA ASP A 9 20.90 9.61 14.92
C ASP A 9 21.55 9.02 13.66
N LEU A 10 22.77 9.41 13.33
CA LEU A 10 23.49 8.84 12.20
C LEU A 10 23.68 7.32 12.40
N LYS A 11 24.14 6.90 13.56
CA LYS A 11 24.34 5.48 13.90
C LYS A 11 23.05 4.67 13.90
N LYS A 12 21.92 5.31 14.20
CA LYS A 12 20.60 4.65 14.25
C LYS A 12 19.96 4.53 12.88
N PHE A 13 20.10 5.52 12.01
CA PHE A 13 19.35 5.65 10.76
C PHE A 13 20.20 5.43 9.50
N TYR A 14 21.52 5.32 9.63
CA TYR A 14 22.41 5.01 8.53
C TYR A 14 23.23 3.74 8.87
N PRO A 15 23.31 2.75 7.96
CA PRO A 15 22.54 2.63 6.72
C PRO A 15 21.03 2.35 6.96
N THR A 16 20.19 2.63 5.97
CA THR A 16 18.78 2.23 6.00
C THR A 16 18.63 0.78 5.53
N ASN A 17 17.51 0.13 5.88
CA ASN A 17 17.29 -1.25 5.48
C ASN A 17 16.92 -1.36 4.00
N ALA A 18 15.92 -0.59 3.56
CA ALA A 18 15.42 -0.66 2.20
C ALA A 18 15.21 0.72 1.59
N LEU A 19 15.55 0.86 0.31
CA LEU A 19 15.21 1.98 -0.54
C LEU A 19 14.10 1.55 -1.50
N VAL A 20 12.97 2.27 -1.51
CA VAL A 20 11.88 2.05 -2.44
C VAL A 20 11.91 3.12 -3.52
N THR A 21 11.99 2.71 -4.80
CA THR A 21 12.15 3.65 -5.91
C THR A 21 11.62 3.08 -7.23
N GLY A 22 11.45 3.95 -8.23
CA GLY A 22 11.18 3.52 -9.59
C GLY A 22 12.47 3.08 -10.32
N PRO A 23 12.38 2.10 -11.24
CA PRO A 23 13.53 1.61 -11.99
C PRO A 23 14.16 2.68 -12.91
N ASP A 24 13.39 3.66 -13.35
CA ASP A 24 13.84 4.73 -14.25
C ASP A 24 14.96 5.61 -13.67
N ILE A 25 15.06 5.68 -12.36
CA ILE A 25 16.01 6.56 -11.67
C ILE A 25 17.15 5.80 -10.97
N ILE A 26 17.34 4.53 -11.29
CA ILE A 26 18.48 3.74 -10.76
C ILE A 26 19.79 4.49 -10.99
N PHE A 27 20.03 4.91 -12.22
CA PHE A 27 21.31 5.48 -12.63
C PHE A 27 21.55 6.88 -12.05
N PHE A 28 20.51 7.72 -12.07
CA PHE A 28 20.64 9.12 -11.66
C PHE A 28 20.42 9.37 -10.17
N TRP A 29 19.84 8.40 -9.46
CA TRP A 29 19.53 8.56 -8.05
C TRP A 29 20.15 7.47 -7.19
N VAL A 30 19.84 6.19 -7.43
CA VAL A 30 20.33 5.08 -6.61
C VAL A 30 21.87 4.97 -6.69
N ALA A 31 22.42 4.98 -7.90
CA ALA A 31 23.88 4.92 -8.09
C ALA A 31 24.61 6.09 -7.44
N ARG A 32 24.04 7.30 -7.49
CA ARG A 32 24.63 8.47 -6.82
C ARG A 32 24.63 8.32 -5.31
N MET A 33 23.56 7.81 -4.72
CA MET A 33 23.52 7.54 -3.28
C MET A 33 24.57 6.51 -2.86
N ILE A 34 24.76 5.45 -3.64
CA ILE A 34 25.80 4.44 -3.40
C ILE A 34 27.20 5.08 -3.48
N MET A 35 27.47 5.86 -4.52
CA MET A 35 28.75 6.53 -4.70
C MET A 35 29.06 7.49 -3.54
N THR A 36 28.08 8.31 -3.14
CA THR A 36 28.27 9.24 -2.02
C THR A 36 28.35 8.53 -0.68
N GLY A 37 27.63 7.42 -0.50
CA GLY A 37 27.73 6.58 0.69
C GLY A 37 29.15 6.03 0.87
N TYR A 38 29.72 5.47 -0.17
CA TYR A 38 31.13 5.01 -0.11
C TYR A 38 32.14 6.14 0.06
N GLU A 39 31.95 7.27 -0.63
CA GLU A 39 32.88 8.39 -0.55
C GLU A 39 32.93 9.04 0.84
N PHE A 40 31.78 9.20 1.50
CA PHE A 40 31.71 9.97 2.75
C PHE A 40 31.52 9.11 4.01
N MET A 41 31.03 7.90 3.87
CA MET A 41 30.70 7.02 4.99
C MET A 41 31.45 5.70 4.97
N ASP A 42 32.15 5.38 3.88
CA ASP A 42 32.81 4.08 3.63
C ASP A 42 31.87 2.88 3.78
N GLU A 43 30.57 3.08 3.53
CA GLU A 43 29.52 2.09 3.73
C GLU A 43 28.35 2.29 2.75
N LEU A 44 27.67 1.19 2.40
CA LEU A 44 26.44 1.25 1.60
C LEU A 44 25.34 2.00 2.34
N PRO A 45 24.59 2.90 1.68
CA PRO A 45 23.54 3.67 2.33
C PRO A 45 22.26 2.85 2.63
N PHE A 46 22.10 1.68 2.03
CA PHE A 46 20.95 0.77 2.21
C PHE A 46 21.33 -0.66 1.80
N ASN A 47 20.62 -1.66 2.35
CA ASN A 47 20.89 -3.07 2.05
C ASN A 47 20.11 -3.55 0.82
N ASP A 48 18.85 -3.14 0.70
CA ASP A 48 17.94 -3.59 -0.33
C ASP A 48 17.39 -2.43 -1.16
N VAL A 49 17.18 -2.66 -2.46
CA VAL A 49 16.49 -1.72 -3.35
C VAL A 49 15.25 -2.40 -3.91
N TYR A 50 14.08 -1.88 -3.54
CA TYR A 50 12.80 -2.35 -4.04
C TYR A 50 12.29 -1.45 -5.17
N PHE A 51 12.08 -2.02 -6.35
CA PHE A 51 11.56 -1.29 -7.49
C PHE A 51 10.05 -1.37 -7.57
N THR A 52 9.41 -0.19 -7.55
CA THR A 52 7.95 -0.07 -7.74
C THR A 52 7.60 -0.03 -9.22
N SER A 53 6.36 -0.37 -9.52
CA SER A 53 5.78 -0.15 -10.84
C SER A 53 5.63 1.34 -11.16
N ILE A 54 5.68 1.70 -12.45
CA ILE A 54 5.44 3.05 -12.93
C ILE A 54 4.08 3.08 -13.64
N LEU A 55 3.30 4.12 -13.36
CA LEU A 55 2.02 4.33 -14.03
C LEU A 55 2.24 4.86 -15.45
N ARG A 56 1.59 4.21 -16.40
CA ARG A 56 1.51 4.61 -17.81
C ARG A 56 0.06 4.85 -18.20
N ASP A 57 -0.16 5.63 -19.22
CA ASP A 57 -1.50 5.78 -19.80
C ASP A 57 -1.95 4.51 -20.56
N GLU A 58 -3.18 4.51 -21.06
CA GLU A 58 -3.76 3.37 -21.79
C GLU A 58 -2.98 3.01 -23.06
N THR A 59 -2.19 3.94 -23.59
CA THR A 59 -1.34 3.73 -24.78
C THR A 59 0.06 3.22 -24.41
N GLY A 60 0.36 3.09 -23.12
CA GLY A 60 1.66 2.66 -22.62
C GLY A 60 2.68 3.80 -22.48
N GLN A 61 2.29 5.06 -22.70
CA GLN A 61 3.17 6.20 -22.48
C GLN A 61 3.27 6.54 -21.00
N LYS A 62 4.47 6.94 -20.55
CA LYS A 62 4.69 7.40 -19.19
C LYS A 62 3.82 8.62 -18.90
N LEU A 63 3.14 8.62 -17.74
CA LEU A 63 2.37 9.77 -17.29
C LEU A 63 3.29 10.98 -17.09
N SER A 64 2.95 12.10 -17.69
CA SER A 64 3.72 13.34 -17.61
C SER A 64 2.80 14.55 -17.63
N LYS A 65 3.07 15.50 -16.72
CA LYS A 65 2.36 16.79 -16.71
C LYS A 65 2.54 17.58 -17.99
N SER A 66 3.72 17.50 -18.61
CA SER A 66 4.03 18.19 -19.87
C SER A 66 3.30 17.61 -21.07
N LEU A 67 2.94 16.33 -21.05
CA LEU A 67 2.15 15.68 -22.10
C LEU A 67 0.64 15.81 -21.87
N GLY A 68 0.23 16.27 -20.69
CA GLY A 68 -1.18 16.42 -20.34
C GLY A 68 -1.94 15.08 -20.15
N ASN A 69 -1.22 13.95 -20.12
CA ASN A 69 -1.80 12.61 -19.98
C ASN A 69 -1.80 12.12 -18.50
N SER A 70 -1.40 12.98 -17.55
CA SER A 70 -1.41 12.66 -16.13
C SER A 70 -2.67 13.25 -15.50
N PRO A 71 -3.64 12.45 -15.06
CA PRO A 71 -4.79 12.94 -14.34
C PRO A 71 -4.35 13.57 -13.01
N ASP A 72 -5.05 14.62 -12.57
CA ASP A 72 -4.82 15.19 -11.25
C ASP A 72 -5.32 14.19 -10.19
N PRO A 73 -4.49 13.80 -9.22
CA PRO A 73 -4.93 12.91 -8.14
C PRO A 73 -6.11 13.47 -7.33
N PHE A 74 -6.19 14.79 -7.16
CA PHE A 74 -7.29 15.41 -6.41
C PHE A 74 -8.62 15.28 -7.15
N ASP A 75 -8.62 15.45 -8.47
CA ASP A 75 -9.83 15.22 -9.29
C ASP A 75 -10.30 13.75 -9.18
N LEU A 76 -9.36 12.81 -9.15
CA LEU A 76 -9.68 11.40 -8.94
C LEU A 76 -10.21 11.12 -7.52
N PHE A 77 -9.69 11.79 -6.51
CA PHE A 77 -10.20 11.64 -5.14
C PHE A 77 -11.62 12.21 -4.99
N ASP A 78 -11.91 13.30 -5.68
CA ASP A 78 -13.25 13.89 -5.68
C ASP A 78 -14.27 13.02 -6.45
N GLU A 79 -13.83 12.39 -7.55
CA GLU A 79 -14.69 11.54 -8.39
C GLU A 79 -14.95 10.16 -7.76
N PHE A 80 -13.92 9.50 -7.22
CA PHE A 80 -13.98 8.08 -6.77
C PHE A 80 -13.90 7.90 -5.26
N GLY A 81 -13.35 8.86 -4.53
CA GLY A 81 -12.96 8.74 -3.13
C GLY A 81 -11.52 8.27 -2.96
N THR A 82 -10.83 8.81 -1.95
CA THR A 82 -9.40 8.55 -1.71
C THR A 82 -9.08 7.07 -1.53
N ASP A 83 -9.87 6.34 -0.75
CA ASP A 83 -9.64 4.91 -0.49
C ASP A 83 -9.83 4.07 -1.75
N ALA A 84 -10.84 4.42 -2.57
CA ALA A 84 -11.09 3.76 -3.84
C ALA A 84 -9.93 3.94 -4.83
N VAL A 85 -9.38 5.15 -4.93
CA VAL A 85 -8.22 5.43 -5.80
C VAL A 85 -6.99 4.67 -5.32
N ARG A 86 -6.67 4.71 -4.03
CA ARG A 86 -5.53 3.99 -3.46
C ARG A 86 -5.64 2.48 -3.68
N PHE A 87 -6.79 1.91 -3.37
CA PHE A 87 -7.04 0.49 -3.56
C PHE A 87 -7.02 0.09 -5.05
N GLY A 88 -7.63 0.89 -5.91
CA GLY A 88 -7.64 0.65 -7.36
C GLY A 88 -6.24 0.65 -7.97
N ILE A 89 -5.37 1.59 -7.55
CA ILE A 89 -3.96 1.62 -7.98
C ILE A 89 -3.22 0.37 -7.50
N MET A 90 -3.40 -0.04 -6.24
CA MET A 90 -2.77 -1.26 -5.71
C MET A 90 -3.23 -2.52 -6.43
N LEU A 91 -4.51 -2.60 -6.83
CA LEU A 91 -5.03 -3.71 -7.63
C LEU A 91 -4.39 -3.80 -9.04
N MET A 92 -3.97 -2.67 -9.58
CA MET A 92 -3.34 -2.60 -10.89
C MET A 92 -1.84 -2.88 -10.86
N ALA A 93 -1.18 -2.74 -9.70
CA ALA A 93 0.26 -2.77 -9.56
C ALA A 93 0.82 -4.20 -9.45
N PRO A 94 1.18 -4.88 -10.55
CA PRO A 94 1.92 -6.13 -10.49
C PRO A 94 3.36 -5.84 -10.05
N GLN A 95 3.96 -6.77 -9.36
CA GLN A 95 5.36 -6.64 -8.94
C GLN A 95 6.28 -6.62 -10.17
N GLY A 96 7.10 -5.56 -10.29
CA GLY A 96 8.16 -5.47 -11.29
C GLY A 96 7.72 -5.13 -12.72
N LEU A 97 6.45 -4.82 -12.96
CA LEU A 97 5.95 -4.43 -14.27
C LEU A 97 5.30 -3.04 -14.22
N ASP A 98 5.31 -2.33 -15.36
CA ASP A 98 4.58 -1.06 -15.50
C ASP A 98 3.07 -1.29 -15.43
N VAL A 99 2.36 -0.30 -14.90
CA VAL A 99 0.91 -0.35 -14.70
C VAL A 99 0.23 0.55 -15.74
N LEU A 100 -0.66 -0.02 -16.54
CA LEU A 100 -1.56 0.76 -17.37
C LEU A 100 -2.69 1.33 -16.50
N PHE A 101 -2.71 2.65 -16.38
CA PHE A 101 -3.73 3.35 -15.62
C PHE A 101 -5.07 3.28 -16.36
N SER A 102 -6.12 2.87 -15.66
CA SER A 102 -7.49 2.85 -16.16
C SER A 102 -8.45 3.31 -15.08
N LYS A 103 -9.38 4.23 -15.44
CA LYS A 103 -10.44 4.67 -14.53
C LYS A 103 -11.38 3.54 -14.12
N ASP A 104 -11.60 2.56 -14.99
CA ASP A 104 -12.47 1.39 -14.69
C ASP A 104 -11.96 0.60 -13.48
N ARG A 105 -10.65 0.56 -13.31
CA ARG A 105 -10.03 -0.09 -12.12
C ARG A 105 -10.31 0.67 -10.83
N LEU A 106 -10.44 1.99 -10.91
CA LEU A 106 -10.81 2.81 -9.75
C LEU A 106 -12.28 2.56 -9.35
N GLU A 107 -13.16 2.28 -10.31
CA GLU A 107 -14.53 1.86 -10.02
C GLU A 107 -14.60 0.54 -9.26
N ILE A 108 -13.74 -0.41 -9.60
CA ILE A 108 -13.63 -1.67 -8.84
C ILE A 108 -13.25 -1.36 -7.39
N GLY A 109 -12.30 -0.45 -7.19
CA GLY A 109 -11.90 0.05 -5.87
C GLY A 109 -13.08 0.65 -5.11
N ARG A 110 -13.83 1.56 -5.73
CA ARG A 110 -15.01 2.19 -5.14
C ARG A 110 -16.07 1.17 -4.73
N ASN A 111 -16.36 0.23 -5.61
CA ASN A 111 -17.37 -0.81 -5.34
C ASN A 111 -16.94 -1.72 -4.18
N PHE A 112 -15.65 -2.05 -4.09
CA PHE A 112 -15.12 -2.83 -2.98
C PHE A 112 -15.19 -2.05 -1.65
N MET A 113 -14.82 -0.78 -1.63
CA MET A 113 -14.91 0.07 -0.43
C MET A 113 -16.36 0.23 0.04
N ASN A 114 -17.30 0.42 -0.90
CA ASN A 114 -18.72 0.47 -0.60
C ASN A 114 -19.24 -0.86 -0.02
N LYS A 115 -18.79 -1.99 -0.57
CA LYS A 115 -19.14 -3.31 -0.04
C LYS A 115 -18.65 -3.50 1.38
N LEU A 116 -17.39 -3.14 1.65
CA LEU A 116 -16.81 -3.23 3.00
C LEU A 116 -17.54 -2.32 3.97
N TRP A 117 -17.77 -1.07 3.61
CA TRP A 117 -18.52 -0.11 4.43
C TRP A 117 -19.93 -0.60 4.77
N ASN A 118 -20.67 -1.09 3.77
CA ASN A 118 -22.02 -1.59 3.99
C ASN A 118 -22.04 -2.86 4.85
N ALA A 119 -21.04 -3.74 4.72
CA ALA A 119 -20.90 -4.90 5.60
C ALA A 119 -20.67 -4.48 7.06
N CYS A 120 -19.76 -3.56 7.31
CA CYS A 120 -19.51 -3.02 8.65
C CYS A 120 -20.73 -2.31 9.22
N ARG A 121 -21.41 -1.50 8.40
CA ARG A 121 -22.66 -0.83 8.80
C ARG A 121 -23.76 -1.84 9.16
N PHE A 122 -23.90 -2.89 8.37
CA PHE A 122 -24.85 -3.96 8.67
C PHE A 122 -24.58 -4.61 10.02
N VAL A 123 -23.30 -4.91 10.31
CA VAL A 123 -22.90 -5.44 11.62
C VAL A 123 -23.27 -4.44 12.73
N GLN A 124 -22.89 -3.17 12.61
CA GLN A 124 -23.19 -2.14 13.61
C GLN A 124 -24.69 -2.00 13.89
N MET A 125 -25.54 -2.09 12.87
CA MET A 125 -27.00 -2.00 13.03
C MET A 125 -27.61 -3.21 13.76
N ASN A 126 -26.88 -4.32 13.83
CA ASN A 126 -27.32 -5.56 14.46
C ASN A 126 -26.61 -5.84 15.79
N ILE A 127 -25.73 -4.97 16.24
CA ILE A 127 -25.12 -5.06 17.56
C ILE A 127 -26.15 -4.61 18.60
N PRO A 128 -26.44 -5.42 19.62
CA PRO A 128 -27.34 -5.04 20.72
C PRO A 128 -26.81 -3.84 21.50
N GLU A 129 -27.67 -2.97 22.05
CA GLU A 129 -27.27 -1.80 22.85
C GLU A 129 -26.47 -2.18 24.11
N ASN A 130 -26.65 -3.38 24.62
CA ASN A 130 -25.97 -3.94 25.78
C ASN A 130 -24.83 -4.90 25.40
N TRP A 131 -24.20 -4.70 24.23
CA TRP A 131 -23.06 -5.50 23.81
C TRP A 131 -21.94 -5.39 24.85
N ASP A 132 -21.54 -6.55 25.39
CA ASP A 132 -20.35 -6.66 26.24
C ASP A 132 -19.18 -7.19 25.39
N GLU A 133 -18.01 -6.54 25.50
CA GLU A 133 -16.83 -6.92 24.73
C GLU A 133 -16.27 -8.30 25.13
N GLU A 134 -16.65 -8.80 26.30
CA GLU A 134 -16.29 -10.14 26.78
C GLU A 134 -17.27 -11.21 26.28
N VAL A 135 -17.33 -11.44 24.98
CA VAL A 135 -18.10 -12.56 24.42
C VAL A 135 -17.31 -13.85 24.57
N ASN A 136 -17.68 -14.67 25.55
CA ASN A 136 -17.26 -16.06 25.60
C ASN A 136 -18.03 -16.84 24.53
N LEU A 137 -17.35 -17.15 23.42
CA LEU A 137 -17.90 -18.04 22.39
C LEU A 137 -18.03 -19.46 22.98
N ASP A 138 -19.25 -19.85 23.38
CA ASP A 138 -19.52 -21.24 23.68
C ASP A 138 -19.64 -22.03 22.36
N GLU A 139 -18.55 -22.70 21.98
CA GLU A 139 -18.52 -23.51 20.75
C GLU A 139 -19.57 -24.60 20.70
N GLN A 140 -20.11 -25.05 21.85
CA GLN A 140 -21.14 -26.07 21.92
C GLN A 140 -22.51 -25.53 21.50
N GLY A 141 -22.75 -24.23 21.70
CA GLY A 141 -24.00 -23.55 21.32
C GLY A 141 -24.07 -23.15 19.84
N LEU A 142 -22.94 -23.17 19.10
CA LEU A 142 -22.89 -22.71 17.72
C LEU A 142 -23.54 -23.69 16.74
N ASN A 143 -24.34 -23.15 15.81
CA ASN A 143 -24.88 -23.92 14.68
C ASN A 143 -23.84 -24.18 13.59
N LEU A 144 -24.17 -25.01 12.60
CA LEU A 144 -23.22 -25.40 11.54
C LEU A 144 -22.66 -24.22 10.71
N PRO A 145 -23.48 -23.24 10.25
CA PRO A 145 -22.99 -22.06 9.57
C PRO A 145 -21.99 -21.23 10.40
N GLU A 146 -22.25 -21.07 11.69
CA GLU A 146 -21.36 -20.32 12.60
C GLU A 146 -20.01 -21.04 12.78
N LYS A 147 -20.02 -22.35 13.00
CA LYS A 147 -18.81 -23.17 13.06
C LYS A 147 -18.01 -23.11 11.76
N TRP A 148 -18.70 -23.17 10.63
CA TRP A 148 -18.06 -23.02 9.32
C TRP A 148 -17.41 -21.66 9.15
N MET A 149 -18.10 -20.57 9.54
CA MET A 149 -17.56 -19.21 9.44
C MET A 149 -16.31 -19.03 10.30
N LEU A 150 -16.32 -19.50 11.56
CA LEU A 150 -15.16 -19.43 12.44
C LEU A 150 -13.98 -20.24 11.90
N SER A 151 -14.23 -21.43 11.37
CA SER A 151 -13.20 -22.25 10.74
C SER A 151 -12.60 -21.56 9.51
N ARG A 152 -13.42 -20.89 8.69
CA ARG A 152 -12.95 -20.11 7.53
C ARG A 152 -12.15 -18.88 7.95
N LEU A 153 -12.60 -18.17 8.99
CA LEU A 153 -11.90 -17.02 9.53
C LEU A 153 -10.51 -17.41 10.06
N SER A 154 -10.45 -18.45 10.90
CA SER A 154 -9.18 -18.96 11.45
C SER A 154 -8.20 -19.31 10.32
N LYS A 155 -8.65 -20.07 9.33
CA LYS A 155 -7.81 -20.42 8.19
C LYS A 155 -7.32 -19.19 7.40
N THR A 156 -8.16 -18.17 7.23
CA THR A 156 -7.78 -16.94 6.50
C THR A 156 -6.78 -16.08 7.28
N ILE A 157 -6.76 -16.20 8.62
CA ILE A 157 -5.78 -15.52 9.47
C ILE A 157 -4.42 -16.22 9.41
N ASP A 158 -4.43 -17.56 9.28
CA ASP A 158 -3.22 -18.39 9.25
C ASP A 158 -2.52 -18.39 7.87
N ASP A 159 -3.26 -18.15 6.78
CA ASP A 159 -2.74 -18.05 5.39
C ASP A 159 -2.11 -16.65 5.12
#